data_8e42a2074a4fe9a9515f8e01e8220594
#
_entry.id   8e42a2074a4fe9a9515f8e01e8220594
#
_cell.length_a   1.000
_cell.length_b   1.000
_cell.length_c   1.000
_cell.angle_alpha   90.00
_cell.angle_beta   90.00
_cell.angle_gamma   90.00
#
_symmetry.space_group_name_H-M   'P 1'
#
loop_
_entity.id
_entity.type
_entity.pdbx_description
1 polymer ?
#
loop_
_entity_poly.entity_id
_entity_poly.type
_entity_poly.pdbx_seq_one_letter_code
_entity_poly.pdbx_strand_id
1 'polypeptide(L)'
;INKPILSETEFKKVKKSSIDHIKKDKENPFNICFEKWRKIVYSNHPYAFNTIGNANDVSKITYEDVLLEFKNFKNREKYLISNNPEINGENFGTLEKKILKEKSDPLNHNLNTTNRFDYINNDSNQTIIMMGDQTCSRRSSEYFPLKVLESYLSYGMSAALFKLFREKHGITYDLGVYYPIRSGNAPFLIYLSVSNDQALFAFELLSTLWKNLLLNPLTDAEIFLAKEKLKGSFLLGNQSLDEILQRKIQLVSYGISPISENDLNSKIEEISSLDILKLTNKYFSKPFLSISGNKKICLEISNRWKKNF
;
A
#
# COMPACT_ATOMS: atom_id res chain seq x y z
N ILE A 1 -3.93 17.63 -23.36
CA ILE A 1 -2.54 17.39 -22.90
C ILE A 1 -1.56 18.27 -23.69
N ASN A 2 -1.71 18.41 -25.01
CA ASN A 2 -0.73 19.12 -25.84
C ASN A 2 -0.73 20.66 -25.68
N LYS A 3 -1.85 21.25 -25.33
CA LYS A 3 -2.01 22.71 -25.14
C LYS A 3 -2.92 23.00 -23.93
N PRO A 4 -2.51 22.70 -22.71
CA PRO A 4 -3.31 23.04 -21.53
C PRO A 4 -3.29 24.57 -21.34
N ILE A 5 -4.37 25.07 -20.82
CA ILE A 5 -4.42 26.46 -20.36
C ILE A 5 -3.80 26.48 -18.95
N LEU A 6 -2.54 26.88 -18.87
CA LEU A 6 -1.84 27.08 -17.62
C LEU A 6 -1.87 28.60 -17.34
N SER A 7 -2.74 29.05 -16.46
CA SER A 7 -2.77 30.45 -16.05
C SER A 7 -2.24 30.61 -14.63
N GLU A 8 -1.60 31.73 -14.35
CA GLU A 8 -1.09 32.05 -13.03
C GLU A 8 -2.22 32.13 -11.99
N THR A 9 -3.41 32.57 -12.40
CA THR A 9 -4.60 32.62 -11.55
C THR A 9 -5.03 31.23 -11.10
N GLU A 10 -5.11 30.27 -12.03
CA GLU A 10 -5.44 28.88 -11.69
C GLU A 10 -4.33 28.22 -10.86
N PHE A 11 -3.06 28.51 -11.16
CA PHE A 11 -1.95 28.04 -10.33
C PHE A 11 -2.11 28.49 -8.87
N LYS A 12 -2.42 29.77 -8.62
CA LYS A 12 -2.62 30.28 -7.25
C LYS A 12 -3.77 29.59 -6.53
N LYS A 13 -4.89 29.32 -7.22
CA LYS A 13 -6.03 28.58 -6.66
C LYS A 13 -5.66 27.14 -6.31
N VAL A 14 -5.04 26.42 -7.25
CA VAL A 14 -4.65 25.02 -7.05
C VAL A 14 -3.61 24.91 -5.94
N LYS A 15 -2.61 25.79 -5.90
CA LYS A 15 -1.60 25.85 -4.83
C LYS A 15 -2.25 26.04 -3.46
N LYS A 16 -3.18 26.98 -3.32
CA LYS A 16 -3.93 27.20 -2.07
C LYS A 16 -4.71 25.95 -1.66
N SER A 17 -5.50 25.39 -2.60
CA SER A 17 -6.28 24.18 -2.35
C SER A 17 -5.40 22.98 -1.95
N SER A 18 -4.23 22.82 -2.57
CA SER A 18 -3.27 21.76 -2.22
C SER A 18 -2.73 21.94 -0.81
N ILE A 19 -2.38 23.17 -0.41
CA ILE A 19 -1.92 23.47 0.96
C ILE A 19 -3.03 23.18 1.99
N ASP A 20 -4.26 23.57 1.70
CA ASP A 20 -5.40 23.33 2.58
C ASP A 20 -5.69 21.83 2.70
N HIS A 21 -5.59 21.08 1.59
CA HIS A 21 -5.71 19.61 1.61
C HIS A 21 -4.62 18.98 2.48
N ILE A 22 -3.35 19.38 2.32
CA ILE A 22 -2.23 18.85 3.13
C ILE A 22 -2.45 19.15 4.63
N LYS A 23 -2.97 20.31 4.97
CA LYS A 23 -3.29 20.65 6.39
C LYS A 23 -4.39 19.73 6.92
N LYS A 24 -5.49 19.57 6.17
CA LYS A 24 -6.59 18.67 6.53
C LYS A 24 -6.16 17.21 6.66
N ASP A 25 -5.27 16.74 5.77
CA ASP A 25 -4.72 15.40 5.82
C ASP A 25 -3.94 15.14 7.13
N LYS A 26 -3.23 16.17 7.62
CA LYS A 26 -2.53 16.15 8.92
C LYS A 26 -3.42 16.22 10.16
N GLU A 27 -4.71 16.46 10.02
CA GLU A 27 -5.68 16.40 11.11
C GLU A 27 -6.24 14.99 11.29
N ASN A 28 -6.10 14.12 10.29
CA ASN A 28 -6.57 12.74 10.36
C ASN A 28 -5.56 11.85 11.11
N PRO A 29 -5.91 11.30 12.28
CA PRO A 29 -5.00 10.47 13.08
C PRO A 29 -4.49 9.23 12.33
N PHE A 30 -5.30 8.64 11.44
CA PHE A 30 -4.90 7.52 10.60
C PHE A 30 -3.74 7.90 9.66
N ASN A 31 -3.89 9.02 8.95
CA ASN A 31 -2.87 9.48 8.00
C ASN A 31 -1.57 9.82 8.71
N ILE A 32 -1.64 10.43 9.89
CA ILE A 32 -0.46 10.76 10.69
C ILE A 32 0.23 9.47 11.18
N CYS A 33 -0.54 8.48 11.65
CA CYS A 33 -0.02 7.19 12.07
C CYS A 33 0.67 6.46 10.92
N PHE A 34 0.04 6.46 9.73
CA PHE A 34 0.61 5.87 8.52
C PHE A 34 1.87 6.60 8.05
N GLU A 35 1.91 7.92 8.14
CA GLU A 35 3.10 8.72 7.79
C GLU A 35 4.29 8.38 8.70
N LYS A 36 4.05 8.19 10.00
CA LYS A 36 5.05 7.74 10.96
C LYS A 36 5.54 6.32 10.65
N TRP A 37 4.61 5.38 10.46
CA TRP A 37 4.94 4.01 10.10
C TRP A 37 5.82 3.97 8.84
N ARG A 38 5.41 4.68 7.79
CA ARG A 38 6.14 4.76 6.53
C ARG A 38 7.56 5.32 6.70
N LYS A 39 7.74 6.34 7.54
CA LYS A 39 9.06 6.93 7.82
C LYS A 39 10.01 5.96 8.51
N ILE A 40 9.53 5.20 9.50
CA ILE A 40 10.39 4.21 10.19
C ILE A 40 10.69 2.99 9.31
N VAL A 41 9.77 2.59 8.43
CA VAL A 41 9.95 1.44 7.55
C VAL A 41 10.84 1.74 6.36
N TYR A 42 10.66 2.90 5.74
CA TYR A 42 11.36 3.26 4.51
C TYR A 42 12.54 4.22 4.71
N SER A 43 12.69 4.82 5.89
CA SER A 43 13.76 5.76 6.24
C SER A 43 14.14 6.74 5.11
N ASN A 44 15.25 6.54 4.42
CA ASN A 44 15.75 7.40 3.34
C ASN A 44 15.24 7.03 1.94
N HIS A 45 14.35 6.04 1.84
CA HIS A 45 13.78 5.64 0.55
C HIS A 45 12.70 6.64 0.09
N PRO A 46 12.51 6.86 -1.23
CA PRO A 46 11.43 7.74 -1.73
C PRO A 46 10.03 7.41 -1.21
N TYR A 47 9.75 6.14 -0.88
CA TYR A 47 8.46 5.75 -0.29
C TYR A 47 8.24 6.26 1.13
N ALA A 48 9.25 6.81 1.80
CA ALA A 48 9.09 7.49 3.08
C ALA A 48 8.36 8.84 2.95
N PHE A 49 8.37 9.45 1.76
CA PHE A 49 7.75 10.76 1.54
C PHE A 49 6.25 10.64 1.26
N ASN A 50 5.51 11.63 1.72
CA ASN A 50 4.10 11.76 1.37
C ASN A 50 3.96 12.19 -0.09
N THR A 51 3.10 11.51 -0.86
CA THR A 51 2.89 11.79 -2.29
C THR A 51 2.26 13.16 -2.55
N ILE A 52 1.51 13.70 -1.58
CA ILE A 52 0.93 15.05 -1.65
C ILE A 52 1.92 16.13 -1.20
N GLY A 53 3.11 15.75 -0.73
CA GLY A 53 4.13 16.66 -0.23
C GLY A 53 3.83 17.21 1.16
N ASN A 54 4.49 18.32 1.51
CA ASN A 54 4.21 19.08 2.71
C ASN A 54 3.89 20.56 2.40
N ALA A 55 3.10 21.19 3.27
CA ALA A 55 2.60 22.55 3.03
C ALA A 55 3.73 23.59 2.84
N ASN A 56 4.86 23.42 3.55
CA ASN A 56 5.99 24.34 3.44
C ASN A 56 6.67 24.26 2.07
N ASP A 57 6.89 23.05 1.56
CA ASP A 57 7.53 22.86 0.25
C ASP A 57 6.58 23.31 -0.88
N VAL A 58 5.28 22.93 -0.80
CA VAL A 58 4.28 23.38 -1.77
C VAL A 58 4.16 24.92 -1.77
N SER A 59 4.31 25.58 -0.61
CA SER A 59 4.27 27.04 -0.53
C SER A 59 5.40 27.72 -1.27
N LYS A 60 6.54 27.07 -1.50
CA LYS A 60 7.71 27.60 -2.21
C LYS A 60 7.63 27.40 -3.71
N ILE A 61 6.79 26.48 -4.21
CA ILE A 61 6.64 26.24 -5.65
C ILE A 61 6.17 27.53 -6.34
N THR A 62 6.86 27.91 -7.41
CA THR A 62 6.51 29.06 -8.25
C THR A 62 5.71 28.66 -9.50
N TYR A 63 5.13 29.63 -10.17
CA TYR A 63 4.45 29.39 -11.45
C TYR A 63 5.46 28.94 -12.53
N GLU A 64 6.66 29.50 -12.51
CA GLU A 64 7.77 29.16 -13.41
C GLU A 64 8.21 27.70 -13.22
N ASP A 65 8.27 27.20 -11.98
CA ASP A 65 8.57 25.80 -11.69
C ASP A 65 7.55 24.86 -12.37
N VAL A 66 6.26 25.22 -12.31
CA VAL A 66 5.19 24.44 -12.96
C VAL A 66 5.33 24.45 -14.48
N LEU A 67 5.63 25.60 -15.07
CA LEU A 67 5.86 25.69 -16.52
C LEU A 67 7.06 24.86 -16.98
N LEU A 68 8.15 24.91 -16.22
CA LEU A 68 9.36 24.12 -16.48
C LEU A 68 9.05 22.61 -16.38
N GLU A 69 8.37 22.19 -15.31
CA GLU A 69 8.03 20.77 -15.12
C GLU A 69 7.03 20.29 -16.18
N PHE A 70 6.10 21.13 -16.62
CA PHE A 70 5.21 20.79 -17.72
C PHE A 70 5.98 20.59 -19.05
N LYS A 71 7.00 21.39 -19.31
CA LYS A 71 7.89 21.19 -20.46
C LYS A 71 8.64 19.85 -20.36
N ASN A 72 9.16 19.53 -19.17
CA ASN A 72 9.81 18.25 -18.90
C ASN A 72 8.85 17.07 -19.07
N PHE A 73 7.60 17.21 -18.57
CA PHE A 73 6.55 16.20 -18.70
C PHE A 73 6.23 15.87 -20.17
N LYS A 74 6.25 16.88 -21.08
CA LYS A 74 6.04 16.64 -22.51
C LYS A 74 7.09 15.72 -23.14
N ASN A 75 8.30 15.73 -22.59
CA ASN A 75 9.43 14.95 -23.08
C ASN A 75 9.54 13.56 -22.42
N ARG A 76 8.73 13.28 -21.42
CA ARG A 76 8.71 11.95 -20.77
C ARG A 76 8.11 10.90 -21.68
N GLU A 77 8.54 9.66 -21.47
CA GLU A 77 7.97 8.49 -22.12
C GLU A 77 6.48 8.38 -21.77
N LYS A 78 5.66 8.10 -22.77
CA LYS A 78 4.20 8.00 -22.63
C LYS A 78 3.72 6.64 -23.11
N TYR A 79 2.74 6.11 -22.42
CA TYR A 79 2.08 4.86 -22.77
C TYR A 79 0.62 5.13 -23.10
N LEU A 80 0.15 4.59 -24.21
CA LEU A 80 -1.25 4.59 -24.61
C LEU A 80 -1.76 3.17 -24.62
N ILE A 81 -2.87 2.94 -23.94
CA ILE A 81 -3.63 1.69 -24.04
C ILE A 81 -5.02 2.02 -24.52
N SER A 82 -5.44 1.38 -25.59
CA SER A 82 -6.77 1.56 -26.19
C SER A 82 -7.38 0.21 -26.55
N ASN A 83 -8.70 0.11 -26.43
CA ASN A 83 -9.49 -0.98 -26.96
C ASN A 83 -9.98 -0.70 -28.40
N ASN A 84 -9.81 0.53 -28.90
CA ASN A 84 -10.17 0.87 -30.27
C ASN A 84 -8.98 0.57 -31.18
N PRO A 85 -9.07 -0.38 -32.12
CA PRO A 85 -8.00 -0.72 -33.05
C PRO A 85 -7.66 0.40 -34.05
N GLU A 86 -8.58 1.35 -34.25
CA GLU A 86 -8.36 2.50 -35.14
C GLU A 86 -7.49 3.60 -34.52
N ILE A 87 -7.30 3.58 -33.21
CA ILE A 87 -6.36 4.48 -32.54
C ILE A 87 -4.94 3.94 -32.77
N ASN A 88 -4.41 4.24 -33.91
CA ASN A 88 -2.99 4.10 -34.22
C ASN A 88 -2.22 5.33 -33.69
N GLY A 89 -0.94 5.13 -33.37
CA GLY A 89 -0.08 6.14 -32.74
C GLY A 89 0.15 7.43 -33.52
N GLU A 90 -0.29 7.52 -34.76
CA GLU A 90 -0.06 8.65 -35.65
C GLU A 90 -0.59 9.98 -35.11
N ASN A 91 -1.71 9.94 -34.39
CA ASN A 91 -2.31 11.12 -33.74
C ASN A 91 -1.61 11.53 -32.42
N PHE A 92 -0.71 10.71 -31.89
CA PHE A 92 -0.04 10.92 -30.59
C PHE A 92 1.50 11.01 -30.70
N GLY A 93 2.05 11.11 -31.90
CA GLY A 93 3.48 11.02 -32.19
C GLY A 93 3.90 9.57 -32.47
N THR A 94 5.12 9.37 -32.93
CA THR A 94 5.65 8.04 -33.27
C THR A 94 5.63 7.14 -32.06
N LEU A 95 4.61 6.28 -31.98
CA LEU A 95 4.56 5.19 -31.02
C LEU A 95 5.44 4.05 -31.54
N GLU A 96 6.69 4.04 -31.17
CA GLU A 96 7.49 2.84 -31.30
C GLU A 96 6.84 1.74 -30.43
N LYS A 97 6.60 0.56 -31.01
CA LYS A 97 6.33 -0.67 -30.24
C LYS A 97 7.59 -1.03 -29.46
N LYS A 98 7.85 -0.29 -28.39
CA LYS A 98 8.96 -0.58 -27.51
C LYS A 98 8.59 -1.80 -26.69
N ILE A 99 9.29 -2.90 -26.92
CA ILE A 99 9.32 -4.01 -25.97
C ILE A 99 9.73 -3.39 -24.63
N LEU A 100 8.85 -3.46 -23.64
CA LEU A 100 9.14 -2.95 -22.30
C LEU A 100 10.42 -3.62 -21.81
N LYS A 101 11.55 -2.91 -21.88
CA LYS A 101 12.77 -3.35 -21.21
C LYS A 101 12.45 -3.36 -19.73
N GLU A 102 12.68 -4.50 -19.08
CA GLU A 102 12.60 -4.58 -17.64
C GLU A 102 13.47 -3.47 -17.05
N LYS A 103 12.79 -2.46 -16.46
CA LYS A 103 13.52 -1.46 -15.70
C LYS A 103 14.16 -2.19 -14.53
N SER A 104 15.49 -2.14 -14.46
CA SER A 104 16.20 -2.58 -13.25
C SER A 104 15.55 -1.93 -12.04
N ASP A 105 15.37 -2.68 -10.97
CA ASP A 105 14.80 -2.17 -9.72
C ASP A 105 15.80 -1.15 -9.13
N PRO A 106 15.56 0.16 -9.27
CA PRO A 106 16.56 1.17 -8.88
C PRO A 106 16.59 1.41 -7.37
N LEU A 107 15.78 0.69 -6.59
CA LEU A 107 15.43 1.11 -5.24
C LEU A 107 15.70 0.05 -4.16
N ASN A 108 16.68 -0.85 -4.40
CA ASN A 108 17.21 -1.70 -3.34
C ASN A 108 18.12 -0.85 -2.41
N HIS A 109 17.51 -0.10 -1.51
CA HIS A 109 18.26 0.55 -0.44
C HIS A 109 18.35 -0.38 0.77
N ASN A 110 19.57 -0.65 1.23
CA ASN A 110 19.82 -1.32 2.50
C ASN A 110 19.21 -0.51 3.64
N LEU A 111 18.18 -1.06 4.23
CA LEU A 111 17.42 -0.41 5.30
C LEU A 111 18.04 -0.78 6.65
N ASN A 112 19.01 -0.02 7.09
CA ASN A 112 19.45 -0.03 8.47
C ASN A 112 18.50 0.79 9.33
N THR A 113 17.38 0.18 9.71
CA THR A 113 16.46 0.81 10.67
C THR A 113 16.66 0.19 12.04
N THR A 114 17.30 0.92 12.92
CA THR A 114 17.49 0.54 14.34
C THR A 114 16.20 0.74 15.14
N ASN A 115 15.36 1.71 14.75
CA ASN A 115 14.12 2.02 15.43
C ASN A 115 12.92 1.44 14.68
N ARG A 116 12.26 0.43 15.27
CA ARG A 116 11.09 -0.25 14.69
C ARG A 116 9.76 0.20 15.31
N PHE A 117 9.79 1.22 16.16
CA PHE A 117 8.60 1.74 16.84
C PHE A 117 8.56 3.26 16.80
N ASP A 118 7.39 3.83 16.50
CA ASP A 118 7.09 5.26 16.69
C ASP A 118 5.63 5.43 17.13
N TYR A 119 5.31 6.53 17.78
CA TYR A 119 3.94 6.84 18.17
C TYR A 119 3.65 8.34 18.10
N ILE A 120 2.36 8.65 18.02
CA ILE A 120 1.85 10.01 18.11
C ILE A 120 0.92 10.08 19.31
N ASN A 121 1.23 10.99 20.23
CA ASN A 121 0.29 11.34 21.27
C ASN A 121 -0.82 12.20 20.69
N ASN A 122 -2.06 11.74 20.79
CA ASN A 122 -3.24 12.51 20.49
C ASN A 122 -4.32 12.26 21.55
N ASP A 123 -5.22 13.22 21.70
CA ASP A 123 -6.30 13.17 22.68
C ASP A 123 -7.62 12.65 22.09
N SER A 124 -7.53 11.91 20.96
CA SER A 124 -8.70 11.27 20.37
C SER A 124 -9.23 10.14 21.24
N ASN A 125 -10.52 9.84 21.13
CA ASN A 125 -11.14 8.71 21.81
C ASN A 125 -10.79 7.35 21.17
N GLN A 126 -9.99 7.37 20.10
CA GLN A 126 -9.58 6.19 19.36
C GLN A 126 -8.06 6.05 19.35
N THR A 127 -7.63 4.80 19.44
CA THR A 127 -6.24 4.39 19.23
C THR A 127 -6.14 3.69 17.88
N ILE A 128 -5.22 4.14 17.03
CA ILE A 128 -4.89 3.52 15.75
C ILE A 128 -3.60 2.73 15.93
N ILE A 129 -3.63 1.47 15.53
CA ILE A 129 -2.48 0.56 15.59
C ILE A 129 -2.15 0.13 14.17
N MET A 130 -0.90 0.31 13.76
CA MET A 130 -0.39 -0.09 12.46
C MET A 130 0.85 -0.96 12.65
N MET A 131 0.77 -2.23 12.23
CA MET A 131 1.85 -3.19 12.37
C MET A 131 2.13 -3.90 11.05
N GLY A 132 3.38 -3.93 10.63
CA GLY A 132 3.77 -4.52 9.34
C GLY A 132 5.24 -4.33 9.02
N ASP A 133 5.62 -4.73 7.81
CA ASP A 133 6.97 -4.54 7.28
C ASP A 133 6.91 -4.26 5.77
N GLN A 134 8.05 -3.93 5.19
CA GLN A 134 8.18 -3.94 3.75
C GLN A 134 8.39 -5.36 3.25
N THR A 135 7.87 -5.63 2.07
CA THR A 135 7.93 -6.94 1.42
C THR A 135 8.56 -6.82 0.03
N CYS A 136 8.16 -7.68 -0.89
CA CYS A 136 8.69 -7.69 -2.24
C CYS A 136 8.03 -6.65 -3.17
N SER A 137 8.66 -6.39 -4.30
CA SER A 137 8.07 -5.65 -5.41
C SER A 137 7.01 -6.48 -6.16
N ARG A 138 6.18 -5.81 -6.98
CA ARG A 138 5.20 -6.50 -7.85
C ARG A 138 5.83 -7.51 -8.83
N ARG A 139 7.09 -7.34 -9.18
CA ARG A 139 7.81 -8.23 -10.11
C ARG A 139 8.27 -9.53 -9.49
N SER A 140 8.36 -9.59 -8.16
CA SER A 140 8.80 -10.79 -7.44
C SER A 140 7.79 -11.93 -7.58
N SER A 141 8.28 -13.15 -7.65
CA SER A 141 7.46 -14.37 -7.55
C SER A 141 6.73 -14.47 -6.19
N GLU A 142 7.23 -13.79 -5.16
CA GLU A 142 6.66 -13.75 -3.80
C GLU A 142 5.41 -12.86 -3.70
N TYR A 143 5.13 -12.04 -4.73
CA TYR A 143 4.00 -11.11 -4.71
C TYR A 143 2.64 -11.82 -4.59
N PHE A 144 2.39 -12.85 -5.39
CA PHE A 144 1.09 -13.54 -5.37
C PHE A 144 0.86 -14.35 -4.08
N PRO A 145 1.82 -15.08 -3.53
CA PRO A 145 1.66 -15.66 -2.19
C PRO A 145 1.30 -14.62 -1.10
N LEU A 146 1.91 -13.43 -1.13
CA LEU A 146 1.54 -12.35 -0.21
C LEU A 146 0.15 -11.77 -0.51
N LYS A 147 -0.30 -11.78 -1.78
CA LYS A 147 -1.70 -11.42 -2.14
C LYS A 147 -2.70 -12.44 -1.62
N VAL A 148 -2.35 -13.73 -1.61
CA VAL A 148 -3.19 -14.77 -0.98
C VAL A 148 -3.27 -14.54 0.52
N LEU A 149 -2.16 -14.20 1.18
CA LEU A 149 -2.14 -13.85 2.60
C LEU A 149 -3.00 -12.60 2.89
N GLU A 150 -2.91 -11.55 2.06
CA GLU A 150 -3.78 -10.37 2.17
C GLU A 150 -5.26 -10.76 2.05
N SER A 151 -5.59 -11.61 1.09
CA SER A 151 -6.95 -12.12 0.89
C SER A 151 -7.46 -12.89 2.12
N TYR A 152 -6.64 -13.78 2.69
CA TYR A 152 -6.95 -14.48 3.93
C TYR A 152 -7.27 -13.54 5.07
N LEU A 153 -6.44 -12.50 5.23
CA LEU A 153 -6.54 -11.57 6.35
C LEU A 153 -7.69 -10.58 6.21
N SER A 154 -7.98 -10.05 5.00
CA SER A 154 -8.82 -8.86 4.87
C SER A 154 -9.95 -8.92 3.85
N TYR A 155 -10.08 -9.97 3.00
CA TYR A 155 -11.10 -9.96 1.95
C TYR A 155 -12.44 -10.55 2.43
N GLY A 156 -13.42 -9.66 2.57
CA GLY A 156 -14.81 -10.01 2.91
C GLY A 156 -15.02 -10.43 4.37
N MET A 157 -16.25 -10.74 4.72
CA MET A 157 -16.66 -11.05 6.10
C MET A 157 -16.04 -12.34 6.67
N SER A 158 -15.66 -13.29 5.83
CA SER A 158 -14.97 -14.51 6.27
C SER A 158 -13.46 -14.35 6.44
N ALA A 159 -12.91 -13.13 6.33
CA ALA A 159 -11.49 -12.84 6.55
C ALA A 159 -11.10 -12.99 8.02
N ALA A 160 -9.85 -13.39 8.27
CA ALA A 160 -9.36 -13.66 9.62
C ALA A 160 -9.48 -12.44 10.56
N LEU A 161 -9.13 -11.25 10.07
CA LEU A 161 -9.25 -10.00 10.83
C LEU A 161 -10.71 -9.69 11.15
N PHE A 162 -11.62 -9.81 10.18
CA PHE A 162 -13.04 -9.55 10.40
C PHE A 162 -13.64 -10.50 11.44
N LYS A 163 -13.40 -11.80 11.30
CA LYS A 163 -13.87 -12.81 12.25
C LYS A 163 -13.35 -12.55 13.66
N LEU A 164 -12.06 -12.27 13.79
CA LEU A 164 -11.43 -12.10 15.10
C LEU A 164 -11.88 -10.80 15.77
N PHE A 165 -11.75 -9.66 15.10
CA PHE A 165 -11.95 -8.36 15.75
C PHE A 165 -13.39 -7.88 15.73
N ARG A 166 -14.18 -8.25 14.72
CA ARG A 166 -15.52 -7.72 14.51
C ARG A 166 -16.60 -8.72 14.93
N GLU A 167 -16.56 -9.97 14.46
CA GLU A 167 -17.58 -10.96 14.81
C GLU A 167 -17.41 -11.47 16.25
N LYS A 168 -16.20 -11.93 16.59
CA LYS A 168 -15.95 -12.58 17.88
C LYS A 168 -15.89 -11.59 19.05
N HIS A 169 -15.29 -10.43 18.85
CA HIS A 169 -15.03 -9.49 19.93
C HIS A 169 -15.72 -8.12 19.79
N GLY A 170 -16.20 -7.74 18.60
CA GLY A 170 -16.95 -6.49 18.39
C GLY A 170 -16.19 -5.20 18.70
N ILE A 171 -14.84 -5.22 18.60
CA ILE A 171 -13.99 -4.13 19.12
C ILE A 171 -13.57 -3.10 18.08
N THR A 172 -13.81 -3.34 16.81
CA THR A 172 -13.47 -2.38 15.74
C THR A 172 -14.36 -2.51 14.52
N TYR A 173 -14.58 -1.37 13.84
CA TYR A 173 -15.23 -1.29 12.54
C TYR A 173 -14.26 -0.94 11.41
N ASP A 174 -13.08 -0.35 11.74
CA ASP A 174 -12.06 0.04 10.78
C ASP A 174 -10.81 -0.79 10.99
N LEU A 175 -10.62 -1.76 10.09
CA LEU A 175 -9.50 -2.68 10.11
C LEU A 175 -9.23 -3.21 8.69
N GLY A 176 -8.01 -3.59 8.43
CA GLY A 176 -7.66 -4.16 7.14
C GLY A 176 -6.18 -4.39 6.96
N VAL A 177 -5.84 -4.78 5.73
CA VAL A 177 -4.46 -4.89 5.25
C VAL A 177 -4.23 -3.87 4.15
N TYR A 178 -3.12 -3.19 4.20
CA TYR A 178 -2.65 -2.32 3.14
C TYR A 178 -1.44 -2.95 2.45
N TYR A 179 -1.69 -3.49 1.24
CA TYR A 179 -0.66 -4.12 0.40
C TYR A 179 -0.80 -3.64 -1.06
N PRO A 180 -0.36 -2.41 -1.35
CA PRO A 180 -0.47 -1.82 -2.68
C PRO A 180 0.57 -2.38 -3.64
N ILE A 181 0.29 -2.27 -4.94
CA ILE A 181 1.28 -2.54 -5.98
C ILE A 181 2.39 -1.48 -5.93
N ARG A 182 3.65 -1.92 -5.93
CA ARG A 182 4.84 -1.05 -5.97
C ARG A 182 5.89 -1.63 -6.94
N SER A 183 6.67 -0.74 -7.56
CA SER A 183 7.84 -1.13 -8.36
C SER A 183 9.02 -1.57 -7.50
N GLY A 184 9.20 -0.98 -6.32
CA GLY A 184 10.12 -1.41 -5.29
C GLY A 184 9.40 -2.17 -4.17
N ASN A 185 10.07 -2.34 -3.03
CA ASN A 185 9.54 -3.06 -1.87
C ASN A 185 8.21 -2.47 -1.39
N ALA A 186 7.14 -3.27 -1.46
CA ALA A 186 5.80 -2.86 -1.08
C ALA A 186 5.60 -2.96 0.44
N PRO A 187 4.83 -2.06 1.07
CA PRO A 187 4.41 -2.23 2.45
C PRO A 187 3.38 -3.36 2.54
N PHE A 188 3.49 -4.22 3.56
CA PHE A 188 2.43 -5.09 4.01
C PHE A 188 2.08 -4.73 5.45
N LEU A 189 0.96 -4.08 5.65
CA LEU A 189 0.59 -3.42 6.88
C LEU A 189 -0.82 -3.84 7.31
N ILE A 190 -0.95 -4.36 8.52
CA ILE A 190 -2.25 -4.52 9.19
C ILE A 190 -2.52 -3.24 9.98
N TYR A 191 -3.71 -2.69 9.81
CA TYR A 191 -4.18 -1.53 10.57
C TYR A 191 -5.51 -1.81 11.25
N LEU A 192 -5.70 -1.22 12.42
CA LEU A 192 -6.98 -1.21 13.14
C LEU A 192 -7.15 0.09 13.93
N SER A 193 -8.41 0.53 14.01
CA SER A 193 -8.84 1.67 14.81
C SER A 193 -9.82 1.17 15.87
N VAL A 194 -9.49 1.38 17.13
CA VAL A 194 -10.26 0.89 18.27
C VAL A 194 -10.44 1.99 19.32
N SER A 195 -11.44 1.85 20.20
CA SER A 195 -11.55 2.73 21.36
C SER A 195 -10.36 2.57 22.31
N ASN A 196 -10.05 3.63 23.04
CA ASN A 196 -8.89 3.66 23.92
C ASN A 196 -8.91 2.54 24.99
N ASP A 197 -10.07 2.20 25.52
CA ASP A 197 -10.28 1.13 26.49
C ASP A 197 -10.02 -0.26 25.93
N GLN A 198 -10.22 -0.46 24.62
CA GLN A 198 -9.99 -1.73 23.93
C GLN A 198 -8.60 -1.86 23.32
N ALA A 199 -7.79 -0.79 23.30
CA ALA A 199 -6.54 -0.74 22.54
C ALA A 199 -5.51 -1.80 22.96
N LEU A 200 -5.35 -2.04 24.25
CA LEU A 200 -4.42 -3.05 24.77
C LEU A 200 -4.87 -4.47 24.41
N PHE A 201 -6.16 -4.74 24.56
CA PHE A 201 -6.74 -6.03 24.20
C PHE A 201 -6.64 -6.28 22.68
N ALA A 202 -6.95 -5.27 21.87
CA ALA A 202 -6.80 -5.34 20.42
C ALA A 202 -5.35 -5.64 19.99
N PHE A 203 -4.38 -5.02 20.66
CA PHE A 203 -2.97 -5.29 20.39
C PHE A 203 -2.57 -6.73 20.78
N GLU A 204 -3.09 -7.26 21.87
CA GLU A 204 -2.84 -8.67 22.24
C GLU A 204 -3.41 -9.64 21.21
N LEU A 205 -4.65 -9.42 20.77
CA LEU A 205 -5.25 -10.22 19.71
C LEU A 205 -4.44 -10.14 18.41
N LEU A 206 -4.02 -8.94 18.01
CA LEU A 206 -3.17 -8.75 16.84
C LEU A 206 -1.83 -9.47 16.97
N SER A 207 -1.19 -9.37 18.13
CA SER A 207 0.10 -10.04 18.41
C SER A 207 -0.05 -11.56 18.36
N THR A 208 -1.15 -12.08 18.88
CA THR A 208 -1.45 -13.52 18.85
C THR A 208 -1.68 -14.01 17.42
N LEU A 209 -2.50 -13.29 16.64
CA LEU A 209 -2.71 -13.60 15.22
C LEU A 209 -1.40 -13.55 14.45
N TRP A 210 -0.59 -12.51 14.69
CA TRP A 210 0.72 -12.34 14.03
C TRP A 210 1.66 -13.50 14.34
N LYS A 211 1.80 -13.89 15.61
CA LYS A 211 2.62 -15.04 16.00
C LYS A 211 2.11 -16.35 15.39
N ASN A 212 0.79 -16.52 15.31
CA ASN A 212 0.21 -17.70 14.68
C ASN A 212 0.60 -17.79 13.19
N LEU A 213 0.61 -16.68 12.46
CA LEU A 213 1.07 -16.63 11.07
C LEU A 213 2.57 -16.99 10.90
N LEU A 214 3.39 -16.77 11.93
CA LEU A 214 4.82 -17.13 11.91
C LEU A 214 5.06 -18.61 12.26
N LEU A 215 4.19 -19.20 13.06
CA LEU A 215 4.41 -20.55 13.62
C LEU A 215 3.67 -21.63 12.84
N ASN A 216 2.51 -21.32 12.28
CA ASN A 216 1.62 -22.32 11.72
C ASN A 216 1.30 -21.99 10.25
N PRO A 217 1.32 -22.98 9.36
CA PRO A 217 0.80 -22.81 8.00
C PRO A 217 -0.72 -22.61 8.06
N LEU A 218 -1.27 -21.95 7.05
CA LEU A 218 -2.72 -21.91 6.86
C LEU A 218 -3.24 -23.33 6.62
N THR A 219 -4.40 -23.64 7.16
CA THR A 219 -5.09 -24.90 6.88
C THR A 219 -5.51 -24.97 5.40
N ASP A 220 -5.76 -26.19 4.88
CA ASP A 220 -6.18 -26.38 3.49
C ASP A 220 -7.48 -25.61 3.18
N ALA A 221 -8.40 -25.54 4.12
CA ALA A 221 -9.64 -24.78 3.97
C ALA A 221 -9.38 -23.25 3.92
N GLU A 222 -8.48 -22.74 4.74
CA GLU A 222 -8.13 -21.32 4.78
C GLU A 222 -7.44 -20.87 3.50
N ILE A 223 -6.44 -21.64 3.04
CA ILE A 223 -5.72 -21.29 1.81
C ILE A 223 -6.61 -21.42 0.57
N PHE A 224 -7.45 -22.46 0.52
CA PHE A 224 -8.44 -22.62 -0.57
C PHE A 224 -9.37 -21.40 -0.63
N LEU A 225 -9.98 -21.03 0.48
CA LEU A 225 -10.89 -19.88 0.55
C LEU A 225 -10.19 -18.56 0.19
N ALA A 226 -8.94 -18.37 0.64
CA ALA A 226 -8.17 -17.17 0.33
C ALA A 226 -7.87 -17.06 -1.17
N LYS A 227 -7.53 -18.17 -1.83
CA LYS A 227 -7.30 -18.22 -3.28
C LYS A 227 -8.57 -17.90 -4.06
N GLU A 228 -9.70 -18.51 -3.69
CA GLU A 228 -10.98 -18.27 -4.37
C GLU A 228 -11.43 -16.80 -4.25
N LYS A 229 -11.28 -16.19 -3.07
CA LYS A 229 -11.55 -14.77 -2.88
C LYS A 229 -10.62 -13.88 -3.71
N LEU A 230 -9.35 -14.22 -3.79
CA LEU A 230 -8.39 -13.47 -4.60
C LEU A 230 -8.75 -13.54 -6.08
N LYS A 231 -9.05 -14.73 -6.61
CA LYS A 231 -9.53 -14.91 -8.00
C LYS A 231 -10.82 -14.13 -8.25
N GLY A 232 -11.79 -14.21 -7.33
CA GLY A 232 -13.04 -13.45 -7.40
C GLY A 232 -12.79 -11.93 -7.47
N SER A 233 -11.84 -11.41 -6.66
CA SER A 233 -11.50 -9.99 -6.70
C SER A 233 -10.89 -9.54 -8.03
N PHE A 234 -10.09 -10.38 -8.67
CA PHE A 234 -9.57 -10.12 -10.02
C PHE A 234 -10.67 -10.15 -11.09
N LEU A 235 -11.64 -11.07 -10.98
CA LEU A 235 -12.79 -11.12 -11.90
C LEU A 235 -13.66 -9.87 -11.76
N LEU A 236 -13.93 -9.42 -10.53
CA LEU A 236 -14.65 -8.17 -10.27
C LEU A 236 -13.93 -6.96 -10.87
N GLY A 237 -12.61 -6.86 -10.72
CA GLY A 237 -11.79 -5.80 -11.31
C GLY A 237 -11.63 -5.89 -12.84
N ASN A 238 -12.30 -6.83 -13.51
CA ASN A 238 -12.35 -6.98 -14.97
C ASN A 238 -13.76 -6.79 -15.54
N GLN A 239 -14.70 -6.30 -14.76
CA GLN A 239 -16.11 -6.16 -15.22
C GLN A 239 -16.31 -4.97 -16.14
N SER A 240 -15.57 -3.90 -15.97
CA SER A 240 -15.65 -2.73 -16.83
C SER A 240 -14.40 -2.57 -17.69
N LEU A 241 -14.58 -1.99 -18.88
CA LEU A 241 -13.48 -1.68 -19.77
C LEU A 241 -12.49 -0.69 -19.12
N ASP A 242 -13.00 0.28 -18.38
CA ASP A 242 -12.20 1.27 -17.68
C ASP A 242 -11.27 0.63 -16.64
N GLU A 243 -11.78 -0.28 -15.81
CA GLU A 243 -10.99 -1.03 -14.83
C GLU A 243 -9.91 -1.88 -15.50
N ILE A 244 -10.23 -2.54 -16.62
CA ILE A 244 -9.27 -3.32 -17.41
C ILE A 244 -8.16 -2.40 -17.93
N LEU A 245 -8.51 -1.24 -18.51
CA LEU A 245 -7.54 -0.30 -19.04
C LEU A 245 -6.66 0.31 -17.93
N GLN A 246 -7.26 0.72 -16.81
CA GLN A 246 -6.52 1.25 -15.66
C GLN A 246 -5.53 0.21 -15.11
N ARG A 247 -5.94 -1.04 -14.96
CA ARG A 247 -5.07 -2.11 -14.50
C ARG A 247 -3.92 -2.37 -15.49
N LYS A 248 -4.20 -2.42 -16.79
CA LYS A 248 -3.17 -2.61 -17.82
C LYS A 248 -2.17 -1.45 -17.84
N ILE A 249 -2.63 -0.19 -17.77
CA ILE A 249 -1.72 0.96 -17.73
C ILE A 249 -0.87 0.97 -16.45
N GLN A 250 -1.43 0.55 -15.33
CA GLN A 250 -0.69 0.41 -14.08
C GLN A 250 0.44 -0.62 -14.21
N LEU A 251 0.19 -1.79 -14.77
CA LEU A 251 1.22 -2.82 -15.01
C LEU A 251 2.33 -2.28 -15.91
N VAL A 252 1.96 -1.65 -17.03
CA VAL A 252 2.91 -1.03 -17.96
C VAL A 252 3.76 0.04 -17.26
N SER A 253 3.16 0.86 -16.41
CA SER A 253 3.89 1.91 -15.67
C SER A 253 4.95 1.32 -14.72
N TYR A 254 4.75 0.10 -14.23
CA TYR A 254 5.73 -0.66 -13.45
C TYR A 254 6.68 -1.49 -14.30
N GLY A 255 6.60 -1.42 -15.63
CA GLY A 255 7.41 -2.21 -16.54
C GLY A 255 7.07 -3.70 -16.56
N ILE A 256 5.80 -4.03 -16.27
CA ILE A 256 5.26 -5.39 -16.28
C ILE A 256 4.41 -5.54 -17.53
N SER A 257 4.62 -6.63 -18.26
CA SER A 257 3.78 -6.94 -19.42
C SER A 257 2.34 -7.23 -19.00
N PRO A 258 1.33 -6.58 -19.60
CA PRO A 258 -0.08 -6.92 -19.34
C PRO A 258 -0.43 -8.36 -19.67
N ILE A 259 0.30 -8.99 -20.59
CA ILE A 259 0.12 -10.40 -21.00
C ILE A 259 0.52 -11.37 -19.87
N SER A 260 1.40 -10.95 -18.96
CA SER A 260 1.85 -11.79 -17.83
C SER A 260 0.75 -12.19 -16.84
N GLU A 261 -0.45 -11.62 -16.99
CA GLU A 261 -1.61 -11.95 -16.16
C GLU A 261 -2.55 -13.00 -16.77
N ASN A 262 -2.29 -13.46 -18.01
CA ASN A 262 -3.13 -14.48 -18.64
C ASN A 262 -3.12 -15.81 -17.85
N ASP A 263 -2.02 -16.12 -17.15
CA ASP A 263 -1.84 -17.33 -16.34
C ASP A 263 -2.05 -17.09 -14.84
N LEU A 264 -2.76 -16.02 -14.49
CA LEU A 264 -2.91 -15.60 -13.08
C LEU A 264 -3.55 -16.69 -12.21
N ASN A 265 -4.59 -17.36 -12.73
CA ASN A 265 -5.28 -18.40 -12.00
C ASN A 265 -4.36 -19.60 -11.71
N SER A 266 -3.56 -20.02 -12.70
CA SER A 266 -2.58 -21.10 -12.51
C SER A 266 -1.55 -20.75 -11.45
N LYS A 267 -1.01 -19.53 -11.50
CA LYS A 267 -0.05 -19.02 -10.50
C LYS A 267 -0.61 -18.97 -9.08
N ILE A 268 -1.90 -18.64 -8.94
CA ILE A 268 -2.55 -18.64 -7.62
C ILE A 268 -2.76 -20.08 -7.14
N GLU A 269 -3.12 -21.02 -8.03
CA GLU A 269 -3.33 -22.42 -7.65
C GLU A 269 -2.06 -23.13 -7.16
N GLU A 270 -0.92 -22.82 -7.72
CA GLU A 270 0.36 -23.41 -7.35
C GLU A 270 0.83 -22.99 -5.93
N ILE A 271 0.29 -21.93 -5.35
CA ILE A 271 0.72 -21.43 -4.05
C ILE A 271 0.32 -22.41 -2.94
N SER A 272 1.28 -22.84 -2.14
CA SER A 272 1.04 -23.67 -0.97
C SER A 272 0.99 -22.88 0.34
N SER A 273 0.41 -23.45 1.39
CA SER A 273 0.42 -22.88 2.74
C SER A 273 1.85 -22.77 3.31
N LEU A 274 2.75 -23.66 2.90
CA LEU A 274 4.16 -23.62 3.28
C LEU A 274 4.91 -22.46 2.61
N ASP A 275 4.53 -22.07 1.39
CA ASP A 275 5.13 -20.89 0.74
C ASP A 275 4.74 -19.62 1.49
N ILE A 276 3.49 -19.51 1.93
CA ILE A 276 3.03 -18.39 2.76
C ILE A 276 3.78 -18.38 4.10
N LEU A 277 3.92 -19.52 4.78
CA LEU A 277 4.66 -19.63 6.05
C LEU A 277 6.13 -19.21 5.91
N LYS A 278 6.80 -19.61 4.83
CA LYS A 278 8.19 -19.17 4.54
C LYS A 278 8.27 -17.64 4.40
N LEU A 279 7.29 -17.03 3.72
CA LEU A 279 7.27 -15.59 3.50
C LEU A 279 6.90 -14.81 4.76
N THR A 280 5.98 -15.32 5.59
CA THR A 280 5.71 -14.70 6.88
C THR A 280 6.94 -14.69 7.77
N ASN A 281 7.68 -15.79 7.83
CA ASN A 281 8.96 -15.85 8.56
C ASN A 281 10.03 -14.94 7.98
N LYS A 282 10.10 -14.81 6.65
CA LYS A 282 11.06 -13.91 5.97
C LYS A 282 10.80 -12.44 6.28
N TYR A 283 9.54 -12.00 6.19
CA TYR A 283 9.18 -10.57 6.24
C TYR A 283 8.64 -10.10 7.58
N PHE A 284 7.99 -10.97 8.36
CA PHE A 284 7.20 -10.55 9.51
C PHE A 284 7.76 -10.97 10.87
N SER A 285 8.99 -11.53 10.92
CA SER A 285 9.62 -11.96 12.18
C SER A 285 9.82 -10.82 13.17
N LYS A 286 10.05 -9.59 12.68
CA LYS A 286 10.24 -8.39 13.50
C LYS A 286 9.48 -7.22 12.88
N PRO A 287 8.14 -7.11 13.08
CA PRO A 287 7.35 -6.08 12.45
C PRO A 287 7.67 -4.67 12.98
N PHE A 288 7.48 -3.66 12.15
CA PHE A 288 7.43 -2.26 12.58
C PHE A 288 6.06 -1.95 13.17
N LEU A 289 6.05 -1.09 14.19
CA LEU A 289 4.83 -0.66 14.87
C LEU A 289 4.74 0.87 14.91
N SER A 290 3.61 1.40 14.48
CA SER A 290 3.24 2.80 14.68
C SER A 290 1.89 2.88 15.37
N ILE A 291 1.74 3.81 16.31
CA ILE A 291 0.52 3.99 17.10
C ILE A 291 0.16 5.47 17.14
N SER A 292 -1.13 5.77 16.99
CA SER A 292 -1.68 7.09 17.24
C SER A 292 -2.76 6.98 18.32
N GLY A 293 -2.56 7.63 19.48
CA GLY A 293 -3.49 7.54 20.61
C GLY A 293 -2.93 8.18 21.87
N ASN A 294 -3.58 7.92 22.99
CA ASN A 294 -3.12 8.41 24.30
C ASN A 294 -1.71 7.90 24.63
N LYS A 295 -0.84 8.80 25.10
CA LYS A 295 0.58 8.50 25.41
C LYS A 295 0.75 7.27 26.31
N LYS A 296 -0.06 7.13 27.37
CA LYS A 296 0.04 6.00 28.32
C LYS A 296 -0.22 4.67 27.60
N ILE A 297 -1.28 4.63 26.79
CA ILE A 297 -1.65 3.45 26.00
C ILE A 297 -0.55 3.11 24.98
N CYS A 298 -0.05 4.11 24.27
CA CYS A 298 1.02 3.91 23.28
C CYS A 298 2.29 3.32 23.90
N LEU A 299 2.71 3.82 25.07
CA LEU A 299 3.87 3.30 25.78
C LEU A 299 3.65 1.89 26.33
N GLU A 300 2.46 1.59 26.83
CA GLU A 300 2.13 0.25 27.30
C GLU A 300 2.11 -0.78 26.16
N ILE A 301 1.52 -0.44 25.02
CA ILE A 301 1.56 -1.28 23.81
C ILE A 301 3.02 -1.47 23.36
N SER A 302 3.83 -0.40 23.35
CA SER A 302 5.25 -0.50 23.00
C SER A 302 6.02 -1.48 23.90
N ASN A 303 5.77 -1.45 25.20
CA ASN A 303 6.40 -2.37 26.16
C ASN A 303 5.99 -3.84 25.88
N ARG A 304 4.71 -4.08 25.58
CA ARG A 304 4.22 -5.40 25.19
C ARG A 304 4.80 -5.86 23.85
N TRP A 305 4.89 -4.94 22.87
CA TRP A 305 5.50 -5.22 21.57
C TRP A 305 6.96 -5.65 21.70
N LYS A 306 7.78 -4.92 22.48
CA LYS A 306 9.19 -5.26 22.74
C LYS A 306 9.40 -6.63 23.42
N LYS A 307 8.39 -7.11 24.16
CA LYS A 307 8.43 -8.44 24.76
C LYS A 307 8.00 -9.54 23.78
N ASN A 308 7.23 -9.18 22.77
CA ASN A 308 6.65 -10.12 21.80
C ASN A 308 7.51 -10.35 20.57
N PHE A 309 8.28 -9.33 20.17
CA PHE A 309 9.07 -9.26 18.94
C PHE A 309 10.46 -8.66 19.18
#